data_4abebdca9e7bd4d82108c3f9973d5048
#
_entry.id   4abebdca9e7bd4d82108c3f9973d5048
#
_cell.length_a   1.000
_cell.length_b   1.000
_cell.length_c   1.000
_cell.angle_alpha   90.00
_cell.angle_beta   90.00
_cell.angle_gamma   90.00
#
_symmetry.space_group_name_H-M   'P 1'
#
loop_
_entity.id
_entity.type
_entity.pdbx_description
1 polymer ?
#
loop_
_entity_poly.entity_id
_entity_poly.type
_entity_poly.pdbx_seq_one_letter_code
_entity_poly.pdbx_strand_id
1 'polypeptide(L)'
;MSAPITKIAAAIKMYETENDLSQNRRLELTALMNQRLASAVDLQMQMKQAHWNVKGPSFIGLHQLFDQVHEAVASYVDMIAERIVQLGGIAEGTVRVAAAHTRLAEYPLAIADGMTHVEAVARALSTFGHEARSTIK
;
A
#
# COMPACT_ATOMS: atom_id res chain seq x y z
N MET A 1 21.25 -13.51 -11.41
CA MET A 1 22.05 -12.94 -10.30
C MET A 1 21.32 -11.75 -9.73
N SER A 2 20.83 -11.85 -8.50
CA SER A 2 20.25 -10.71 -7.80
C SER A 2 21.37 -9.79 -7.35
N ALA A 3 21.32 -8.51 -7.70
CA ALA A 3 22.20 -7.50 -7.12
C ALA A 3 22.01 -7.49 -5.58
N PRO A 4 23.08 -7.43 -4.80
CA PRO A 4 22.94 -7.48 -3.37
C PRO A 4 22.16 -6.29 -2.84
N ILE A 5 21.19 -6.57 -1.99
CA ILE A 5 20.29 -5.65 -1.31
C ILE A 5 21.05 -4.52 -0.55
N THR A 6 22.32 -4.72 -0.29
CA THR A 6 23.21 -3.77 0.39
C THR A 6 23.44 -2.45 -0.35
N LYS A 7 23.20 -2.39 -1.65
CA LYS A 7 23.38 -1.14 -2.42
C LYS A 7 22.19 -0.17 -2.31
N ILE A 8 21.02 -0.64 -1.92
CA ILE A 8 19.84 0.22 -1.77
C ILE A 8 19.88 0.97 -0.44
N ALA A 9 20.41 0.35 0.62
CA ALA A 9 20.52 0.97 1.95
C ALA A 9 21.50 2.16 2.01
N ALA A 10 22.47 2.22 1.09
CA ALA A 10 23.47 3.31 1.04
C ALA A 10 22.96 4.61 0.42
N ALA A 11 21.76 4.63 -0.13
CA ALA A 11 21.19 5.76 -0.87
C ALA A 11 20.01 6.45 -0.16
N ILE A 12 19.76 6.16 1.13
CA ILE A 12 18.70 6.81 1.87
C ILE A 12 19.09 8.24 2.18
N LYS A 13 18.47 9.17 1.45
CA LYS A 13 18.66 10.60 1.65
C LYS A 13 17.52 11.14 2.52
N MET A 14 17.91 11.88 3.57
CA MET A 14 16.98 12.65 4.39
C MET A 14 17.17 14.13 4.13
N TYR A 15 16.08 14.81 3.82
CA TYR A 15 16.06 16.25 3.65
C TYR A 15 15.89 16.95 5.00
N GLU A 16 16.42 18.15 5.10
CA GLU A 16 16.19 19.00 6.29
C GLU A 16 14.73 19.45 6.33
N THR A 17 14.20 19.57 7.54
CA THR A 17 12.82 20.02 7.79
C THR A 17 12.79 20.84 9.07
N GLU A 18 11.73 21.64 9.23
CA GLU A 18 11.44 22.35 10.48
C GLU A 18 10.68 21.46 11.50
N ASN A 19 10.62 20.14 11.26
CA ASN A 19 9.98 19.20 12.17
C ASN A 19 10.84 18.99 13.43
N ASP A 20 10.19 18.96 14.59
CA ASP A 20 10.86 18.85 15.89
C ASP A 20 11.50 17.48 16.17
N LEU A 21 11.15 16.45 15.38
CA LEU A 21 11.71 15.11 15.56
C LEU A 21 13.18 15.08 15.10
N SER A 22 14.02 14.34 15.83
CA SER A 22 15.40 14.13 15.43
C SER A 22 15.49 13.43 14.07
N GLN A 23 16.60 13.64 13.36
CA GLN A 23 16.84 12.99 12.08
C GLN A 23 16.76 11.46 12.18
N ASN A 24 17.32 10.87 13.24
CA ASN A 24 17.26 9.42 13.44
C ASN A 24 15.81 8.95 13.60
N ARG A 25 15.00 9.67 14.37
CA ARG A 25 13.58 9.32 14.56
C ARG A 25 12.80 9.44 13.26
N ARG A 26 13.06 10.49 12.49
CA ARG A 26 12.41 10.67 11.17
C ARG A 26 12.82 9.58 10.19
N LEU A 27 14.08 9.17 10.21
CA LEU A 27 14.57 8.06 9.38
C LEU A 27 13.83 6.75 9.71
N GLU A 28 13.70 6.40 10.99
CA GLU A 28 12.95 5.21 11.42
C GLU A 28 11.48 5.26 10.98
N LEU A 29 10.82 6.40 11.18
CA LEU A 29 9.42 6.57 10.84
C LEU A 29 9.20 6.49 9.32
N THR A 30 10.04 7.12 8.52
CA THR A 30 9.90 7.10 7.06
C THR A 30 10.16 5.71 6.49
N ALA A 31 11.09 4.95 7.06
CA ALA A 31 11.31 3.56 6.66
C ALA A 31 10.06 2.70 6.92
N LEU A 32 9.46 2.83 8.11
CA LEU A 32 8.24 2.13 8.48
C LEU A 32 7.06 2.55 7.59
N MET A 33 6.91 3.83 7.34
CA MET A 33 5.85 4.37 6.49
C MET A 33 6.00 3.93 5.04
N ASN A 34 7.21 3.81 4.53
CA ASN A 34 7.45 3.29 3.17
C ASN A 34 7.03 1.82 3.04
N GLN A 35 7.15 1.01 4.08
CA GLN A 35 6.58 -0.34 4.09
C GLN A 35 5.06 -0.31 3.96
N ARG A 36 4.41 0.60 4.68
CA ARG A 36 2.94 0.77 4.60
C ARG A 36 2.52 1.33 3.25
N LEU A 37 3.30 2.23 2.68
CA LEU A 37 3.05 2.77 1.35
C LEU A 37 3.07 1.67 0.29
N ALA A 38 4.05 0.79 0.32
CA ALA A 38 4.13 -0.34 -0.62
C ALA A 38 2.88 -1.22 -0.55
N SER A 39 2.43 -1.58 0.66
CA SER A 39 1.21 -2.37 0.85
C SER A 39 -0.05 -1.59 0.43
N ALA A 40 -0.11 -0.29 0.68
CA ALA A 40 -1.24 0.55 0.29
C ALA A 40 -1.38 0.67 -1.23
N VAL A 41 -0.27 0.81 -1.96
CA VAL A 41 -0.25 0.83 -3.43
C VAL A 41 -0.73 -0.50 -3.99
N ASP A 42 -0.25 -1.62 -3.45
CA ASP A 42 -0.72 -2.95 -3.82
C ASP A 42 -2.22 -3.11 -3.54
N LEU A 43 -2.67 -2.72 -2.34
CA LEU A 43 -4.09 -2.77 -1.97
C LEU A 43 -4.95 -1.97 -2.94
N GLN A 44 -4.52 -0.77 -3.32
CA GLN A 44 -5.22 0.08 -4.28
C GLN A 44 -5.45 -0.66 -5.60
N MET A 45 -4.43 -1.33 -6.12
CA MET A 45 -4.52 -2.05 -7.38
C MET A 45 -5.31 -3.36 -7.24
N GLN A 46 -5.27 -4.01 -6.07
CA GLN A 46 -6.13 -5.19 -5.81
C GLN A 46 -7.61 -4.81 -5.84
N MET A 47 -7.98 -3.61 -5.36
CA MET A 47 -9.35 -3.12 -5.47
C MET A 47 -9.78 -2.92 -6.92
N LYS A 48 -8.90 -2.39 -7.77
CA LYS A 48 -9.16 -2.28 -9.21
C LYS A 48 -9.25 -3.64 -9.87
N GLN A 49 -8.41 -4.59 -9.49
CA GLN A 49 -8.48 -5.96 -10.01
C GLN A 49 -9.86 -6.57 -9.74
N ALA A 50 -10.40 -6.40 -8.54
CA ALA A 50 -11.75 -6.83 -8.19
C ALA A 50 -12.81 -6.09 -9.02
N HIS A 51 -12.71 -4.78 -9.10
CA HIS A 51 -13.61 -3.91 -9.85
C HIS A 51 -13.72 -4.34 -11.33
N TRP A 52 -12.60 -4.61 -11.97
CA TRP A 52 -12.56 -4.99 -13.37
C TRP A 52 -13.11 -6.39 -13.65
N ASN A 53 -12.92 -7.33 -12.72
CA ASN A 53 -13.07 -8.75 -13.02
C ASN A 53 -14.28 -9.42 -12.37
N VAL A 54 -15.00 -8.76 -11.47
CA VAL A 54 -16.19 -9.32 -10.82
C VAL A 54 -17.28 -9.60 -11.85
N LYS A 55 -17.94 -10.76 -11.72
CA LYS A 55 -19.00 -11.22 -12.61
C LYS A 55 -20.18 -11.73 -11.77
N GLY A 56 -21.33 -11.86 -12.40
CA GLY A 56 -22.49 -12.47 -11.79
C GLY A 56 -23.67 -11.50 -11.57
N PRO A 57 -24.73 -11.95 -10.88
CA PRO A 57 -25.96 -11.16 -10.75
C PRO A 57 -25.81 -9.87 -9.94
N SER A 58 -24.81 -9.78 -9.07
CA SER A 58 -24.53 -8.58 -8.28
C SER A 58 -23.44 -7.71 -8.89
N PHE A 59 -23.11 -7.91 -10.16
CA PHE A 59 -21.99 -7.26 -10.85
C PHE A 59 -21.97 -5.74 -10.62
N ILE A 60 -23.06 -5.03 -10.94
CA ILE A 60 -23.03 -3.57 -10.97
C ILE A 60 -22.79 -2.95 -9.58
N GLY A 61 -23.45 -3.52 -8.54
CA GLY A 61 -23.27 -3.05 -7.17
C GLY A 61 -21.87 -3.30 -6.65
N LEU A 62 -21.31 -4.48 -6.90
CA LEU A 62 -19.95 -4.83 -6.48
C LEU A 62 -18.89 -4.08 -7.28
N HIS A 63 -19.08 -3.95 -8.59
CA HIS A 63 -18.19 -3.17 -9.46
C HIS A 63 -18.04 -1.73 -8.93
N GLN A 64 -19.15 -1.08 -8.61
CA GLN A 64 -19.17 0.27 -8.05
C GLN A 64 -18.56 0.32 -6.64
N LEU A 65 -18.89 -0.65 -5.78
CA LEU A 65 -18.36 -0.72 -4.43
C LEU A 65 -16.84 -0.85 -4.42
N PHE A 66 -16.30 -1.73 -5.24
CA PHE A 66 -14.85 -1.93 -5.32
C PHE A 66 -14.12 -0.68 -5.81
N ASP A 67 -14.75 0.09 -6.70
CA ASP A 67 -14.18 1.37 -7.15
C ASP A 67 -14.22 2.43 -6.04
N GLN A 68 -15.29 2.50 -5.26
CA GLN A 68 -15.37 3.37 -4.09
C GLN A 68 -14.28 3.03 -3.06
N VAL A 69 -14.06 1.74 -2.79
CA VAL A 69 -12.99 1.29 -1.89
C VAL A 69 -11.62 1.65 -2.47
N HIS A 70 -11.43 1.48 -3.78
CA HIS A 70 -10.22 1.89 -4.47
C HIS A 70 -9.92 3.38 -4.23
N GLU A 71 -10.90 4.25 -4.38
CA GLU A 71 -10.75 5.69 -4.16
C GLU A 71 -10.38 6.02 -2.72
N ALA A 72 -11.01 5.35 -1.76
CA ALA A 72 -10.67 5.51 -0.34
C ALA A 72 -9.21 5.10 -0.06
N VAL A 73 -8.77 3.98 -0.63
CA VAL A 73 -7.39 3.51 -0.48
C VAL A 73 -6.40 4.45 -1.18
N ALA A 74 -6.77 4.99 -2.36
CA ALA A 74 -5.95 5.99 -3.06
C ALA A 74 -5.69 7.21 -2.19
N SER A 75 -6.68 7.63 -1.41
CA SER A 75 -6.52 8.71 -0.43
C SER A 75 -5.51 8.37 0.66
N TYR A 76 -5.52 7.13 1.18
CA TYR A 76 -4.53 6.67 2.16
C TYR A 76 -3.11 6.63 1.58
N VAL A 77 -2.97 6.17 0.34
CA VAL A 77 -1.68 6.17 -0.38
C VAL A 77 -1.10 7.58 -0.42
N ASP A 78 -1.91 8.55 -0.81
CA ASP A 78 -1.53 9.95 -0.90
C ASP A 78 -1.11 10.51 0.47
N MET A 79 -1.91 10.28 1.49
CA MET A 79 -1.63 10.73 2.85
C MET A 79 -0.32 10.16 3.40
N ILE A 80 -0.06 8.87 3.19
CA ILE A 80 1.16 8.21 3.65
C ILE A 80 2.37 8.79 2.91
N ALA A 81 2.28 8.89 1.59
CA ALA A 81 3.37 9.40 0.75
C ALA A 81 3.74 10.85 1.10
N GLU A 82 2.76 11.71 1.24
CA GLU A 82 2.96 13.12 1.60
C GLU A 82 3.55 13.26 2.99
N ARG A 83 3.12 12.44 3.95
CA ARG A 83 3.69 12.46 5.29
C ARG A 83 5.15 12.04 5.31
N ILE A 84 5.53 11.06 4.52
CA ILE A 84 6.95 10.66 4.37
C ILE A 84 7.79 11.85 3.91
N VAL A 85 7.32 12.58 2.90
CA VAL A 85 8.03 13.74 2.35
C VAL A 85 8.07 14.89 3.38
N GLN A 86 6.99 15.13 4.11
CA GLN A 86 6.97 16.13 5.18
C GLN A 86 7.97 15.82 6.30
N LEU A 87 8.27 14.55 6.54
CA LEU A 87 9.28 14.12 7.51
C LEU A 87 10.71 14.15 6.94
N GLY A 88 10.88 14.59 5.70
CA GLY A 88 12.18 14.69 5.03
C GLY A 88 12.62 13.42 4.30
N GLY A 89 11.77 12.40 4.23
CA GLY A 89 12.04 11.17 3.51
C GLY A 89 11.67 11.23 2.03
N ILE A 90 11.92 10.15 1.33
CA ILE A 90 11.50 9.94 -0.06
C ILE A 90 10.37 8.92 -0.06
N ALA A 91 9.22 9.29 -0.60
CA ALA A 91 8.09 8.38 -0.76
C ALA A 91 8.41 7.39 -1.90
N GLU A 92 8.47 6.10 -1.56
CA GLU A 92 8.85 5.03 -2.48
C GLU A 92 7.61 4.26 -2.92
N GLY A 93 6.84 4.86 -3.84
CA GLY A 93 5.51 4.38 -4.23
C GLY A 93 5.41 3.88 -5.67
N THR A 94 6.52 3.59 -6.35
CA THR A 94 6.46 3.04 -7.70
C THR A 94 5.94 1.59 -7.69
N VAL A 95 5.42 1.13 -8.82
CA VAL A 95 4.89 -0.25 -8.96
C VAL A 95 5.93 -1.29 -8.60
N ARG A 96 7.18 -1.11 -9.05
CA ARG A 96 8.26 -2.07 -8.77
C ARG A 96 8.62 -2.13 -7.29
N VAL A 97 8.68 -0.98 -6.62
CA VAL A 97 8.94 -0.92 -5.18
C VAL A 97 7.77 -1.54 -4.41
N ALA A 98 6.55 -1.22 -4.77
CA ALA A 98 5.37 -1.81 -4.15
C ALA A 98 5.37 -3.34 -4.27
N ALA A 99 5.65 -3.87 -5.47
CA ALA A 99 5.73 -5.31 -5.71
C ALA A 99 6.80 -5.99 -4.86
N ALA A 100 7.96 -5.33 -4.67
CA ALA A 100 9.07 -5.88 -3.90
C ALA A 100 8.84 -5.86 -2.38
N HIS A 101 8.06 -4.91 -1.87
CA HIS A 101 7.95 -4.65 -0.43
C HIS A 101 6.55 -4.79 0.16
N THR A 102 5.53 -5.03 -0.64
CA THR A 102 4.18 -5.28 -0.12
C THR A 102 4.15 -6.49 0.82
N ARG A 103 3.34 -6.41 1.85
CA ARG A 103 3.09 -7.52 2.77
C ARG A 103 1.74 -8.19 2.55
N LEU A 104 0.99 -7.73 1.54
CA LEU A 104 -0.26 -8.37 1.17
C LEU A 104 0.03 -9.66 0.38
N ALA A 105 -0.86 -10.64 0.52
CA ALA A 105 -0.86 -11.81 -0.36
C ALA A 105 -1.24 -11.39 -1.78
N GLU A 106 -0.78 -12.14 -2.78
CA GLU A 106 -1.19 -11.94 -4.16
C GLU A 106 -2.72 -12.07 -4.28
N TYR A 107 -3.32 -11.17 -5.06
CA TYR A 107 -4.73 -11.27 -5.36
C TYR A 107 -4.99 -12.47 -6.27
N PRO A 108 -5.98 -13.34 -5.96
CA PRO A 108 -6.27 -14.49 -6.79
C PRO A 108 -6.85 -14.07 -8.15
N LEU A 109 -6.08 -14.23 -9.21
CA LEU A 109 -6.43 -13.72 -10.55
C LEU A 109 -7.53 -14.51 -11.25
N ALA A 110 -7.72 -15.78 -10.87
CA ALA A 110 -8.64 -16.68 -11.56
C ALA A 110 -10.08 -16.64 -11.04
N ILE A 111 -10.36 -15.88 -9.99
CA ILE A 111 -11.71 -15.79 -9.40
C ILE A 111 -12.64 -14.91 -10.26
N ALA A 112 -13.93 -15.20 -10.22
CA ALA A 112 -14.91 -14.52 -11.06
C ALA A 112 -16.14 -14.04 -10.29
N ASP A 113 -16.75 -14.88 -9.44
CA ASP A 113 -18.02 -14.57 -8.80
C ASP A 113 -17.89 -13.49 -7.71
N GLY A 114 -19.01 -12.85 -7.42
CA GLY A 114 -19.07 -11.73 -6.49
C GLY A 114 -18.61 -12.08 -5.09
N MET A 115 -19.06 -13.20 -4.54
CA MET A 115 -18.72 -13.59 -3.17
C MET A 115 -17.23 -13.85 -2.99
N THR A 116 -16.59 -14.53 -3.94
CA THR A 116 -15.15 -14.82 -3.88
C THR A 116 -14.33 -13.53 -3.97
N HIS A 117 -14.75 -12.57 -4.80
CA HIS A 117 -14.12 -11.25 -4.83
C HIS A 117 -14.31 -10.48 -3.51
N VAL A 118 -15.51 -10.52 -2.92
CA VAL A 118 -15.77 -9.90 -1.60
C VAL A 118 -14.86 -10.48 -0.53
N GLU A 119 -14.69 -11.79 -0.50
CA GLU A 119 -13.78 -12.47 0.45
C GLU A 119 -12.33 -12.04 0.24
N ALA A 120 -11.87 -11.99 -1.01
CA ALA A 120 -10.51 -11.57 -1.34
C ALA A 120 -10.25 -10.11 -0.96
N VAL A 121 -11.18 -9.22 -1.27
CA VAL A 121 -11.11 -7.79 -0.92
C VAL A 121 -11.12 -7.61 0.61
N ALA A 122 -12.03 -8.29 1.30
CA ALA A 122 -12.12 -8.21 2.76
C ALA A 122 -10.84 -8.69 3.44
N ARG A 123 -10.23 -9.77 2.92
CA ARG A 123 -8.96 -10.30 3.44
C ARG A 123 -7.82 -9.30 3.23
N ALA A 124 -7.71 -8.71 2.06
CA ALA A 124 -6.68 -7.72 1.76
C ALA A 124 -6.82 -6.48 2.66
N LEU A 125 -8.02 -5.95 2.82
CA LEU A 125 -8.31 -4.82 3.71
C LEU A 125 -8.01 -5.15 5.16
N SER A 126 -8.37 -6.34 5.62
CA SER A 126 -8.11 -6.80 6.99
C SER A 126 -6.61 -6.90 7.28
N THR A 127 -5.84 -7.47 6.35
CA THR A 127 -4.39 -7.57 6.47
C THR A 127 -3.76 -6.18 6.53
N PHE A 128 -4.13 -5.28 5.62
CA PHE A 128 -3.63 -3.91 5.63
C PHE A 128 -3.98 -3.17 6.93
N GLY A 129 -5.21 -3.29 7.40
CA GLY A 129 -5.67 -2.67 8.65
C GLY A 129 -4.90 -3.19 9.86
N HIS A 130 -4.60 -4.50 9.92
CA HIS A 130 -3.78 -5.09 10.97
C HIS A 130 -2.35 -4.53 10.94
N GLU A 131 -1.74 -4.47 9.76
CA GLU A 131 -0.41 -3.91 9.57
C GLU A 131 -0.35 -2.42 9.95
N ALA A 132 -1.36 -1.65 9.58
CA ALA A 132 -1.44 -0.23 9.94
C ALA A 132 -1.53 -0.04 11.46
N ARG A 133 -2.35 -0.83 12.15
CA ARG A 133 -2.47 -0.77 13.62
C ARG A 133 -1.18 -1.17 14.31
N SER A 134 -0.45 -2.15 13.80
CA SER A 134 0.84 -2.57 14.36
C SER A 134 1.91 -1.48 14.27
N THR A 135 1.76 -0.58 13.30
CA THR A 135 2.67 0.55 13.09
C THR A 135 2.54 1.64 14.15
N ILE A 136 1.37 1.74 14.78
CA ILE A 136 1.06 2.81 15.76
C ILE A 136 1.72 2.54 17.13
N LYS A 137 2.15 1.34 17.41
CA LYS A 137 2.84 0.97 18.64
C LYS A 137 4.32 1.34 18.56
#